data_95d22ea94f86f45578c4ab17c7ae9a36
#
_entry.id   95d22ea94f86f45578c4ab17c7ae9a36
#
_cell.length_a   1.000
_cell.length_b   1.000
_cell.length_c   1.000
_cell.angle_alpha   90.00
_cell.angle_beta   90.00
_cell.angle_gamma   90.00
#
_symmetry.space_group_name_H-M   'P 1'
#
loop_
_entity.id
_entity.type
_entity.pdbx_description
1 polymer ?
#
loop_
_entity_poly.entity_id
_entity_poly.type
_entity_poly.pdbx_seq_one_letter_code
_entity_poly.pdbx_strand_id
1 'polypeptide(L)'
;MTSSPAAASTIGTHLNDLGILPEHYDKIITGDLGLVGSEILIDLLKAKGYDIKKQHMDCGLTIYDLKSQDVHSGGSGCGCAAVTLAGYILQCLKEKKWNRVLFVPTGALLSSVSANEGDTVPGIAHAVALEWKEQ
;
A
#
# COMPACT_ATOMS: atom_id res chain seq x y z
N MET A 1 -10.87 0.20 -11.86
CA MET A 1 -11.17 -0.83 -10.85
C MET A 1 -10.39 -2.11 -11.04
N THR A 2 -9.44 -2.08 -11.97
CA THR A 2 -8.53 -3.21 -12.23
C THR A 2 -7.47 -3.37 -11.15
N SER A 3 -7.28 -2.34 -10.31
CA SER A 3 -6.23 -2.34 -9.28
C SER A 3 -6.52 -3.27 -8.11
N SER A 4 -7.78 -3.39 -7.69
CA SER A 4 -8.15 -4.22 -6.55
C SER A 4 -7.92 -5.71 -6.78
N PRO A 5 -8.33 -6.28 -7.95
CA PRO A 5 -8.00 -7.68 -8.24
C PRO A 5 -6.49 -7.92 -8.32
N ALA A 6 -5.73 -7.00 -8.92
CA ALA A 6 -4.29 -7.12 -9.00
C ALA A 6 -3.64 -7.11 -7.62
N ALA A 7 -4.07 -6.19 -6.76
CA ALA A 7 -3.58 -6.12 -5.39
C ALA A 7 -3.94 -7.38 -4.60
N ALA A 8 -5.16 -7.88 -4.76
CA ALA A 8 -5.60 -9.11 -4.11
C ALA A 8 -4.76 -10.31 -4.55
N SER A 9 -4.49 -10.42 -5.83
CA SER A 9 -3.64 -11.48 -6.37
C SER A 9 -2.23 -11.40 -5.80
N THR A 10 -1.65 -10.21 -5.80
CA THR A 10 -0.29 -9.98 -5.30
C THR A 10 -0.18 -10.29 -3.81
N ILE A 11 -1.09 -9.79 -3.00
CA ILE A 11 -1.09 -10.01 -1.55
C ILE A 11 -1.31 -11.50 -1.25
N GLY A 12 -2.32 -12.09 -1.88
CA GLY A 12 -2.64 -13.51 -1.68
C GLY A 12 -1.48 -14.41 -2.04
N THR A 13 -0.84 -14.18 -3.18
CA THR A 13 0.32 -14.94 -3.61
C THR A 13 1.49 -14.76 -2.64
N HIS A 14 1.74 -13.54 -2.20
CA HIS A 14 2.80 -13.24 -1.24
C HIS A 14 2.60 -14.02 0.07
N LEU A 15 1.41 -13.95 0.63
CA LEU A 15 1.10 -14.64 1.89
C LEU A 15 1.19 -16.15 1.74
N ASN A 16 0.68 -16.67 0.63
CA ASN A 16 0.68 -18.10 0.37
C ASN A 16 2.11 -18.63 0.14
N ASP A 17 2.91 -17.94 -0.66
CA ASP A 17 4.27 -18.36 -0.99
C ASP A 17 5.18 -18.39 0.24
N LEU A 18 5.00 -17.42 1.14
CA LEU A 18 5.80 -17.34 2.36
C LEU A 18 5.19 -18.14 3.52
N GLY A 19 3.97 -18.66 3.36
CA GLY A 19 3.30 -19.39 4.42
C GLY A 19 3.00 -18.54 5.65
N ILE A 20 2.68 -17.26 5.46
CA ILE A 20 2.40 -16.33 6.54
C ILE A 20 0.95 -15.87 6.47
N LEU A 21 0.45 -15.38 7.61
CA LEU A 21 -0.88 -14.81 7.74
C LEU A 21 -0.82 -13.28 7.71
N PRO A 22 -1.95 -12.60 7.44
CA PRO A 22 -1.98 -11.14 7.46
C PRO A 22 -1.45 -10.53 8.76
N GLU A 23 -1.64 -11.19 9.88
CA GLU A 23 -1.19 -10.73 11.20
C GLU A 23 0.32 -10.65 11.33
N HIS A 24 1.06 -11.25 10.39
CA HIS A 24 2.51 -11.09 10.30
C HIS A 24 2.91 -9.62 10.09
N TYR A 25 2.04 -8.86 9.45
CA TYR A 25 2.25 -7.43 9.22
C TYR A 25 1.37 -6.59 10.12
N ASP A 26 1.91 -5.50 10.65
CA ASP A 26 1.13 -4.51 11.39
C ASP A 26 0.22 -3.73 10.47
N LYS A 27 0.69 -3.45 9.25
CA LYS A 27 -0.10 -2.80 8.22
C LYS A 27 0.16 -3.42 6.86
N ILE A 28 -0.90 -3.49 6.06
CA ILE A 28 -0.84 -3.82 4.65
C ILE A 28 -1.36 -2.60 3.91
N ILE A 29 -0.46 -1.87 3.25
CA ILE A 29 -0.74 -0.55 2.70
C ILE A 29 -0.85 -0.64 1.19
N THR A 30 -1.98 -0.22 0.65
CA THR A 30 -2.20 -0.18 -0.80
C THR A 30 -2.11 1.25 -1.32
N GLY A 31 -1.84 1.40 -2.62
CA GLY A 31 -1.75 2.70 -3.27
C GLY A 31 -3.05 3.07 -3.95
N ASP A 32 -3.75 4.04 -3.39
CA ASP A 32 -4.86 4.76 -4.04
C ASP A 32 -5.99 3.88 -4.62
N LEU A 33 -6.46 2.91 -3.84
CA LEU A 33 -7.63 2.12 -4.21
C LEU A 33 -8.94 2.89 -3.96
N GLY A 34 -8.92 3.78 -2.97
CA GLY A 34 -10.12 4.46 -2.51
C GLY A 34 -11.00 3.58 -1.65
N LEU A 35 -12.14 4.10 -1.24
CA LEU A 35 -13.05 3.39 -0.33
C LEU A 35 -13.64 2.13 -0.98
N VAL A 36 -14.19 2.27 -2.17
CA VAL A 36 -14.81 1.14 -2.88
C VAL A 36 -13.77 0.09 -3.26
N GLY A 37 -12.63 0.54 -3.79
CA GLY A 37 -11.55 -0.38 -4.15
C GLY A 37 -11.00 -1.14 -2.96
N SER A 38 -10.92 -0.48 -1.81
CA SER A 38 -10.48 -1.12 -0.56
C SER A 38 -11.44 -2.20 -0.09
N GLU A 39 -12.75 -1.94 -0.18
CA GLU A 39 -13.77 -2.93 0.16
C GLU A 39 -13.69 -4.15 -0.76
N ILE A 40 -13.51 -3.93 -2.05
CA ILE A 40 -13.36 -5.01 -3.02
C ILE A 40 -12.13 -5.85 -2.70
N LEU A 41 -11.01 -5.20 -2.39
CA LEU A 41 -9.78 -5.91 -2.03
C LEU A 41 -9.98 -6.80 -0.80
N ILE A 42 -10.58 -6.25 0.25
CA ILE A 42 -10.84 -6.99 1.49
C ILE A 42 -11.71 -8.21 1.22
N ASP A 43 -12.78 -8.04 0.43
CA ASP A 43 -13.68 -9.13 0.08
C ASP A 43 -12.98 -10.21 -0.75
N LEU A 44 -12.18 -9.81 -1.73
CA LEU A 44 -11.45 -10.76 -2.57
C LEU A 44 -10.45 -11.60 -1.77
N LEU A 45 -9.74 -10.98 -0.84
CA LEU A 45 -8.79 -11.70 0.01
C LEU A 45 -9.49 -12.58 1.03
N LYS A 46 -10.62 -12.13 1.55
CA LYS A 46 -11.41 -12.94 2.47
C LYS A 46 -11.90 -14.22 1.80
N ALA A 47 -12.27 -14.14 0.52
CA ALA A 47 -12.65 -15.32 -0.26
C ALA A 47 -11.50 -16.30 -0.44
N LYS A 48 -10.26 -15.82 -0.39
CA LYS A 48 -9.07 -16.66 -0.44
C LYS A 48 -8.61 -17.17 0.93
N GLY A 49 -9.32 -16.81 1.99
CA GLY A 49 -8.99 -17.22 3.34
C GLY A 49 -8.14 -16.23 4.14
N TYR A 50 -7.95 -15.02 3.63
CA TYR A 50 -7.14 -14.00 4.30
C TYR A 50 -7.98 -12.80 4.68
N ASP A 51 -8.13 -12.55 5.97
CA ASP A 51 -8.83 -11.37 6.48
C ASP A 51 -7.82 -10.28 6.81
N ILE A 52 -7.78 -9.23 5.96
CA ILE A 52 -6.84 -8.12 6.13
C ILE A 52 -7.50 -6.86 6.65
N LYS A 53 -8.76 -6.93 7.06
CA LYS A 53 -9.53 -5.74 7.44
C LYS A 53 -8.85 -4.90 8.51
N LYS A 54 -8.23 -5.53 9.50
CA LYS A 54 -7.56 -4.83 10.60
C LYS A 54 -6.23 -4.20 10.18
N GLN A 55 -5.51 -4.84 9.27
CA GLN A 55 -4.19 -4.41 8.83
C GLN A 55 -4.24 -3.43 7.67
N HIS A 56 -5.32 -3.44 6.90
CA HIS A 56 -5.39 -2.69 5.66
C HIS A 56 -5.44 -1.18 5.87
N MET A 57 -4.63 -0.47 5.10
CA MET A 57 -4.63 0.98 5.02
C MET A 57 -4.39 1.38 3.57
N ASP A 58 -5.16 2.33 3.06
CA ASP A 58 -5.00 2.79 1.70
C ASP A 58 -4.35 4.17 1.65
N CYS A 59 -3.38 4.32 0.75
CA CYS A 59 -2.65 5.58 0.57
C CYS A 59 -3.58 6.75 0.30
N GLY A 60 -4.51 6.57 -0.61
CA GLY A 60 -5.42 7.65 -1.01
C GLY A 60 -6.23 8.16 0.16
N LEU A 61 -6.78 7.25 0.94
CA LEU A 61 -7.58 7.60 2.12
C LEU A 61 -6.73 8.23 3.21
N THR A 62 -5.54 7.68 3.46
CA THR A 62 -4.64 8.18 4.49
C THR A 62 -4.10 9.56 4.16
N ILE A 63 -3.72 9.79 2.92
CA ILE A 63 -3.23 11.10 2.47
C ILE A 63 -4.34 12.14 2.54
N TYR A 64 -5.57 11.76 2.22
CA TYR A 64 -6.69 12.67 2.34
C TYR A 64 -6.85 13.15 3.78
N ASP A 65 -6.76 12.25 4.75
CA ASP A 65 -6.83 12.60 6.16
C ASP A 65 -5.68 13.51 6.58
N LEU A 66 -4.47 13.23 6.15
CA LEU A 66 -3.31 14.07 6.44
C LEU A 66 -3.45 15.46 5.84
N LYS A 67 -3.99 15.56 4.62
CA LYS A 67 -4.22 16.85 3.97
C LYS A 67 -5.34 17.65 4.61
N SER A 68 -6.37 17.00 5.12
CA SER A 68 -7.44 17.69 5.82
C SER A 68 -6.97 18.27 7.14
N GLN A 69 -5.92 17.73 7.73
CA GLN A 69 -5.30 18.25 8.94
C GLN A 69 -4.29 19.38 8.65
N ASP A 70 -3.73 19.40 7.45
CA ASP A 70 -2.77 20.43 7.03
C ASP A 70 -3.36 21.23 5.86
N VAL A 71 -4.00 22.33 6.18
CA VAL A 71 -4.74 23.15 5.23
C VAL A 71 -3.84 23.86 4.22
N HIS A 72 -2.52 23.80 4.37
CA HIS A 72 -1.58 24.57 3.58
C HIS A 72 -0.89 23.79 2.45
N SER A 73 -1.06 22.51 2.37
CA SER A 73 -0.40 21.73 1.34
C SER A 73 -1.24 21.72 0.08
N GLY A 74 -1.11 22.74 -0.72
CA GLY A 74 -1.83 22.86 -1.99
C GLY A 74 -1.07 22.21 -3.13
N GLY A 75 -0.68 21.04 -3.09
CA GLY A 75 -0.03 20.42 -4.22
C GLY A 75 -0.22 18.92 -4.20
N SER A 76 -0.95 18.42 -5.15
CA SER A 76 -1.17 17.00 -5.17
C SER A 76 -0.89 16.41 -6.53
N GLY A 77 0.36 16.11 -6.77
CA GLY A 77 0.67 15.11 -7.76
C GLY A 77 0.75 13.75 -7.09
N CYS A 78 0.50 12.69 -7.82
CA CYS A 78 0.64 11.32 -7.31
C CYS A 78 2.04 11.07 -6.71
N GLY A 79 3.07 11.70 -7.27
CA GLY A 79 4.43 11.59 -6.74
C GLY A 79 4.59 12.24 -5.38
N CYS A 80 3.95 13.39 -5.17
CA CYS A 80 4.00 14.09 -3.89
C CYS A 80 3.32 13.28 -2.79
N ALA A 81 2.19 12.67 -3.13
CA ALA A 81 1.47 11.80 -2.22
C ALA A 81 2.30 10.56 -1.84
N ALA A 82 2.96 9.96 -2.82
CA ALA A 82 3.81 8.78 -2.59
C ALA A 82 4.98 9.12 -1.67
N VAL A 83 5.63 10.28 -1.88
CA VAL A 83 6.76 10.72 -1.05
C VAL A 83 6.30 10.99 0.38
N THR A 84 5.18 11.68 0.55
CA THR A 84 4.61 11.97 1.86
C THR A 84 4.27 10.68 2.61
N LEU A 85 3.67 9.74 1.92
CA LEU A 85 3.31 8.46 2.52
C LEU A 85 4.54 7.64 2.87
N ALA A 86 5.54 7.60 1.98
CA ALA A 86 6.78 6.88 2.25
C ALA A 86 7.45 7.44 3.50
N GLY A 87 7.50 8.76 3.64
CA GLY A 87 8.02 9.41 4.84
C GLY A 87 7.25 9.03 6.09
N TYR A 88 5.93 9.00 6.00
CA TYR A 88 5.08 8.61 7.13
C TYR A 88 5.31 7.16 7.54
N ILE A 89 5.37 6.25 6.57
CA ILE A 89 5.62 4.82 6.83
C ILE A 89 6.97 4.64 7.51
N LEU A 90 8.02 5.27 6.97
CA LEU A 90 9.36 5.17 7.53
C LEU A 90 9.42 5.73 8.94
N GLN A 91 8.72 6.83 9.20
CA GLN A 91 8.67 7.42 10.52
C GLN A 91 7.98 6.50 11.53
N CYS A 92 6.87 5.88 11.14
CA CYS A 92 6.16 4.92 11.99
C CYS A 92 7.00 3.68 12.29
N LEU A 93 7.78 3.20 11.33
CA LEU A 93 8.69 2.08 11.52
C LEU A 93 9.85 2.48 12.44
N LYS A 94 10.42 3.66 12.24
CA LYS A 94 11.51 4.18 13.06
C LYS A 94 11.09 4.36 14.51
N GLU A 95 9.88 4.86 14.74
CA GLU A 95 9.32 5.07 16.07
C GLU A 95 8.77 3.79 16.70
N LYS A 96 8.83 2.69 15.99
CA LYS A 96 8.34 1.38 16.43
C LYS A 96 6.83 1.34 16.69
N LYS A 97 6.08 2.22 16.04
CA LYS A 97 4.62 2.11 15.99
C LYS A 97 4.23 0.88 15.18
N TRP A 98 4.99 0.60 14.13
CA TRP A 98 4.86 -0.61 13.32
C TRP A 98 6.20 -1.32 13.26
N ASN A 99 6.19 -2.63 13.31
CA ASN A 99 7.39 -3.44 13.19
C ASN A 99 7.60 -3.92 11.75
N ARG A 100 6.54 -4.33 11.09
CA ARG A 100 6.58 -4.82 9.72
C ARG A 100 5.38 -4.30 8.94
N VAL A 101 5.63 -3.85 7.72
CA VAL A 101 4.61 -3.31 6.83
C VAL A 101 4.75 -3.94 5.46
N LEU A 102 3.64 -4.34 4.86
CA LEU A 102 3.61 -4.75 3.46
C LEU A 102 3.06 -3.58 2.65
N PHE A 103 3.85 -3.08 1.72
CA PHE A 103 3.45 -1.99 0.83
C PHE A 103 3.16 -2.53 -0.55
N VAL A 104 1.95 -2.28 -1.04
CA VAL A 104 1.48 -2.77 -2.34
C VAL A 104 1.03 -1.56 -3.15
N PRO A 105 1.96 -0.88 -3.84
CA PRO A 105 1.59 0.25 -4.67
C PRO A 105 0.74 -0.21 -5.84
N THR A 106 -0.26 0.59 -6.20
CA THR A 106 -1.08 0.30 -7.38
C THR A 106 -0.40 0.77 -8.66
N GLY A 107 -0.92 0.30 -9.80
CA GLY A 107 -0.32 0.54 -11.10
C GLY A 107 -0.03 2.00 -11.42
N ALA A 108 -0.85 2.93 -10.90
CA ALA A 108 -0.65 4.36 -11.17
C ALA A 108 0.67 4.88 -10.60
N LEU A 109 1.03 4.47 -9.37
CA LEU A 109 2.29 4.88 -8.75
C LEU A 109 3.48 4.22 -9.45
N LEU A 110 3.35 2.95 -9.80
CA LEU A 110 4.39 2.23 -10.53
C LEU A 110 4.60 2.83 -11.91
N SER A 111 3.52 3.25 -12.59
CA SER A 111 3.61 3.89 -13.89
C SER A 111 4.41 5.19 -13.83
N SER A 112 4.22 5.98 -12.77
CA SER A 112 4.97 7.23 -12.61
C SER A 112 6.48 6.99 -12.43
N VAL A 113 6.82 6.02 -11.59
CA VAL A 113 8.22 5.66 -11.36
C VAL A 113 8.83 5.08 -12.62
N SER A 114 8.12 4.18 -13.28
CA SER A 114 8.59 3.50 -14.47
C SER A 114 8.77 4.43 -15.65
N ALA A 115 7.88 5.41 -15.81
CA ALA A 115 8.00 6.41 -16.87
C ALA A 115 9.27 7.24 -16.72
N ASN A 116 9.68 7.53 -15.48
CA ASN A 116 10.92 8.24 -15.20
C ASN A 116 12.15 7.40 -15.51
N GLU A 117 12.04 6.09 -15.41
CA GLU A 117 13.15 5.16 -15.70
C GLU A 117 13.13 4.64 -17.14
N GLY A 118 12.09 4.94 -17.90
CA GLY A 118 11.97 4.49 -19.27
C GLY A 118 11.50 3.06 -19.45
N ASP A 119 11.04 2.42 -18.39
CA ASP A 119 10.55 1.05 -18.43
C ASP A 119 9.04 1.00 -18.67
N THR A 120 8.56 -0.08 -19.28
CA THR A 120 7.13 -0.35 -19.39
C THR A 120 6.67 -1.11 -18.17
N VAL A 121 5.61 -0.59 -17.52
CA VAL A 121 5.03 -1.26 -16.36
C VAL A 121 3.94 -2.21 -16.81
N PRO A 122 4.08 -3.51 -16.60
CA PRO A 122 2.94 -4.41 -16.73
C PRO A 122 1.90 -4.03 -15.67
N GLY A 123 0.62 -4.21 -15.95
CA GLY A 123 -0.46 -3.89 -15.01
C GLY A 123 -0.51 -4.83 -13.82
N ILE A 124 0.63 -5.08 -13.19
CA ILE A 124 0.78 -5.99 -12.06
C ILE A 124 1.21 -5.18 -10.85
N ALA A 125 0.49 -5.36 -9.74
CA ALA A 125 0.91 -4.78 -8.47
C ALA A 125 2.09 -5.57 -7.92
N HIS A 126 3.04 -4.85 -7.35
CA HIS A 126 4.18 -5.45 -6.66
C HIS A 126 4.03 -5.23 -5.17
N ALA A 127 4.55 -6.16 -4.37
CA ALA A 127 4.54 -6.05 -2.92
C ALA A 127 5.96 -5.88 -2.40
N VAL A 128 6.13 -4.96 -1.46
CA VAL A 128 7.41 -4.70 -0.80
C VAL A 128 7.21 -4.82 0.70
N ALA A 129 7.94 -5.74 1.34
CA ALA A 129 7.93 -5.88 2.78
C ALA A 129 8.97 -4.93 3.39
N LEU A 130 8.55 -4.13 4.34
CA LEU A 130 9.39 -3.14 4.99
C LEU A 130 9.50 -3.43 6.48
N GLU A 131 10.71 -3.37 6.99
CA GLU A 131 11.01 -3.56 8.39
C GLU A 131 12.17 -2.64 8.77
N TRP A 132 12.04 -1.95 9.92
CA TRP A 132 13.14 -1.11 10.40
C TRP A 132 14.13 -1.96 11.19
N LYS A 133 15.39 -1.94 10.77
CA LYS A 133 16.48 -2.60 11.50
C LYS A 133 17.44 -1.56 12.02
N GLU A 134 17.67 -1.56 13.31
CA GLU A 134 18.70 -0.74 13.91
C GLU A 134 20.07 -1.39 13.66
N GLN A 135 21.00 -0.58 13.22
CA GLN A 135 22.38 -1.02 13.04
C GLN A 135 23.17 -0.85 14.32
#